data_c31f15cc10c8484c1c74387abcd5b98d
#
_entry.id   c31f15cc10c8484c1c74387abcd5b98d
#
_cell.length_a   1.000
_cell.length_b   1.000
_cell.length_c   1.000
_cell.angle_alpha   90.00
_cell.angle_beta   90.00
_cell.angle_gamma   90.00
#
_symmetry.space_group_name_H-M   'P 1'
#
loop_
_entity.id
_entity.type
_entity.pdbx_description
1 polymer ?
#
loop_
_entity_poly.entity_id
_entity_poly.type
_entity_poly.pdbx_seq_one_letter_code
_entity_poly.pdbx_strand_id
1 'polypeptide(L)'
;MINNDTISELTDNAILTREVSLQILHTVLDKSQPLDQVFDNSNGFIALKESRDRAFVKMMVTTTIRRLGQIDDLIKRASAKPNKDINPPKLLHILRLGVCQLVFMDVPNYAAVDSMV
;
A
#
# COMPACT_ATOMS: atom_id res chain seq x y z
N MET A 1 25.93 -5.23 -12.26
CA MET A 1 26.13 -4.87 -10.85
C MET A 1 25.34 -3.61 -10.52
N ILE A 2 24.59 -3.64 -9.45
CA ILE A 2 23.80 -2.50 -9.02
C ILE A 2 24.71 -1.57 -8.22
N ASN A 3 24.76 -0.28 -8.62
CA ASN A 3 25.53 0.70 -7.89
C ASN A 3 24.69 1.35 -6.77
N ASN A 4 25.33 2.16 -5.93
CA ASN A 4 24.67 2.81 -4.80
C ASN A 4 23.57 3.76 -5.26
N ASP A 5 23.74 4.44 -6.40
CA ASP A 5 22.73 5.36 -6.92
C ASP A 5 21.47 4.60 -7.35
N THR A 6 21.63 3.44 -7.99
CA THR A 6 20.50 2.60 -8.38
C THR A 6 19.75 2.07 -7.17
N ILE A 7 20.49 1.64 -6.14
CA ILE A 7 19.88 1.16 -4.89
C ILE A 7 19.10 2.30 -4.22
N SER A 8 19.66 3.50 -4.19
CA SER A 8 19.00 4.67 -3.60
C SER A 8 17.71 5.00 -4.34
N GLU A 9 17.73 4.99 -5.68
CA GLU A 9 16.54 5.25 -6.49
C GLU A 9 15.45 4.23 -6.25
N LEU A 10 15.80 2.94 -6.19
CA LEU A 10 14.82 1.89 -5.94
C LEU A 10 14.20 2.01 -4.56
N THR A 11 15.01 2.38 -3.56
CA THR A 11 14.52 2.58 -2.20
C THR A 11 13.61 3.79 -2.13
N ASP A 12 13.97 4.90 -2.76
CA ASP A 12 13.17 6.11 -2.77
C ASP A 12 11.83 5.86 -3.46
N ASN A 13 11.82 5.11 -4.57
CA ASN A 13 10.58 4.77 -5.28
C ASN A 13 9.68 3.87 -4.44
N ALA A 14 10.26 2.92 -3.71
CA ALA A 14 9.49 2.04 -2.84
C ALA A 14 8.84 2.82 -1.70
N ILE A 15 9.56 3.77 -1.11
CA ILE A 15 9.01 4.63 -0.06
C ILE A 15 7.91 5.52 -0.64
N LEU A 16 8.15 6.12 -1.78
CA LEU A 16 7.20 7.03 -2.41
C LEU A 16 5.89 6.35 -2.78
N THR A 17 5.95 5.14 -3.35
CA THR A 17 4.73 4.40 -3.71
C THR A 17 3.91 4.07 -2.47
N ARG A 18 4.55 3.76 -1.35
CA ARG A 18 3.85 3.47 -0.10
C ARG A 18 3.25 4.72 0.51
N GLU A 19 3.94 5.86 0.44
CA GLU A 19 3.39 7.12 0.93
C GLU A 19 2.18 7.56 0.11
N VAL A 20 2.25 7.42 -1.21
CA VAL A 20 1.12 7.75 -2.09
C VAL A 20 -0.06 6.83 -1.79
N SER A 21 0.18 5.54 -1.64
CA SER A 21 -0.86 4.56 -1.30
C SER A 21 -1.53 4.89 0.03
N LEU A 22 -0.73 5.27 1.03
CA LEU A 22 -1.24 5.63 2.35
C LEU A 22 -2.14 6.85 2.27
N GLN A 23 -1.73 7.87 1.55
CA GLN A 23 -2.49 9.09 1.41
C GLN A 23 -3.81 8.87 0.68
N ILE A 24 -3.79 8.07 -0.39
CA ILE A 24 -5.00 7.73 -1.13
C ILE A 24 -5.95 6.93 -0.24
N LEU A 25 -5.45 5.93 0.48
CA LEU A 25 -6.27 5.13 1.37
C LEU A 25 -6.93 5.99 2.45
N HIS A 26 -6.18 6.89 3.05
CA HIS A 26 -6.70 7.83 4.03
C HIS A 26 -7.83 8.68 3.43
N THR A 27 -7.63 9.22 2.25
CA THR A 27 -8.63 10.08 1.61
C THR A 27 -9.91 9.30 1.29
N VAL A 28 -9.78 8.08 0.80
CA VAL A 28 -10.94 7.25 0.49
C VAL A 28 -11.70 6.85 1.74
N LEU A 29 -11.01 6.37 2.77
CA LEU A 29 -11.66 5.77 3.93
C LEU A 29 -12.07 6.81 4.98
N ASP A 30 -11.21 7.79 5.25
CA ASP A 30 -11.49 8.75 6.33
C ASP A 30 -12.28 9.94 5.83
N LYS A 31 -12.13 10.31 4.55
CA LYS A 31 -12.88 11.42 3.95
C LYS A 31 -14.03 10.97 3.07
N SER A 32 -14.25 9.68 2.98
CA SER A 32 -15.37 9.07 2.24
C SER A 32 -15.47 9.54 0.79
N GLN A 33 -14.32 9.63 0.11
CA GLN A 33 -14.30 10.04 -1.28
C GLN A 33 -14.22 8.83 -2.20
N PRO A 34 -14.88 8.87 -3.38
CA PRO A 34 -14.82 7.77 -4.34
C PRO A 34 -13.40 7.51 -4.82
N LEU A 35 -13.03 6.23 -4.91
CA LEU A 35 -11.67 5.81 -5.22
C LEU A 35 -11.16 6.38 -6.55
N ASP A 36 -11.97 6.31 -7.61
CA ASP A 36 -11.55 6.79 -8.93
C ASP A 36 -11.23 8.28 -8.91
N GLN A 37 -12.07 9.06 -8.21
CA GLN A 37 -11.86 10.49 -8.04
C GLN A 37 -10.55 10.77 -7.29
N VAL A 38 -10.27 9.99 -6.26
CA VAL A 38 -9.06 10.19 -5.46
C VAL A 38 -7.82 9.94 -6.30
N PHE A 39 -7.81 8.90 -7.13
CA PHE A 39 -6.69 8.65 -8.04
C PHE A 39 -6.51 9.82 -9.02
N ASP A 40 -7.59 10.29 -9.61
CA ASP A 40 -7.54 11.36 -10.60
C ASP A 40 -7.04 12.68 -10.01
N ASN A 41 -7.30 12.92 -8.74
CA ASN A 41 -6.96 14.18 -8.06
C ASN A 41 -5.72 14.08 -7.16
N SER A 42 -5.11 12.91 -7.05
CA SER A 42 -3.92 12.74 -6.22
C SER A 42 -2.68 13.27 -6.93
N ASN A 43 -2.13 14.36 -6.42
CA ASN A 43 -0.90 14.92 -6.97
C ASN A 43 0.27 13.94 -6.87
N GLY A 44 0.34 13.21 -5.77
CA GLY A 44 1.39 12.21 -5.58
C GLY A 44 1.29 11.07 -6.59
N PHE A 45 0.07 10.60 -6.86
CA PHE A 45 -0.16 9.55 -7.84
C PHE A 45 0.16 10.03 -9.26
N ILE A 46 -0.32 11.22 -9.61
CA ILE A 46 -0.08 11.81 -10.93
C ILE A 46 1.41 12.03 -11.17
N ALA A 47 2.14 12.37 -10.12
CA ALA A 47 3.57 12.64 -10.21
C ALA A 47 4.43 11.38 -10.34
N LEU A 48 3.87 10.20 -10.15
CA LEU A 48 4.62 8.95 -10.35
C LEU A 48 4.96 8.81 -11.83
N LYS A 49 6.25 8.74 -12.12
CA LYS A 49 6.73 8.73 -13.51
C LYS A 49 6.57 7.38 -14.18
N GLU A 50 6.74 6.31 -13.42
CA GLU A 50 6.73 4.96 -13.96
C GLU A 50 5.31 4.39 -13.94
N SER A 51 4.87 3.87 -15.08
CA SER A 51 3.56 3.21 -15.13
C SER A 51 3.49 2.02 -14.20
N ARG A 52 4.63 1.34 -13.99
CA ARG A 52 4.74 0.24 -13.04
C ARG A 52 4.42 0.67 -11.62
N ASP A 53 4.92 1.83 -11.21
CA ASP A 53 4.67 2.36 -9.87
C ASP A 53 3.21 2.75 -9.69
N ARG A 54 2.60 3.37 -10.71
CA ARG A 54 1.17 3.68 -10.68
C ARG A 54 0.32 2.42 -10.59
N ALA A 55 0.68 1.40 -11.36
CA ALA A 55 -0.03 0.12 -11.32
C ALA A 55 0.08 -0.54 -9.95
N PHE A 56 1.25 -0.47 -9.33
CA PHE A 56 1.46 -1.00 -7.99
C PHE A 56 0.59 -0.28 -6.95
N VAL A 57 0.57 1.04 -6.98
CA VAL A 57 -0.27 1.83 -6.06
C VAL A 57 -1.74 1.50 -6.26
N LYS A 58 -2.21 1.45 -7.49
CA LYS A 58 -3.60 1.10 -7.79
C LYS A 58 -3.95 -0.28 -7.25
N MET A 59 -3.10 -1.26 -7.48
CA MET A 59 -3.33 -2.62 -7.01
C MET A 59 -3.35 -2.67 -5.49
N MET A 60 -2.39 -2.03 -4.84
CA MET A 60 -2.30 -2.03 -3.39
C MET A 60 -3.54 -1.40 -2.74
N VAL A 61 -3.92 -0.22 -3.18
CA VAL A 61 -5.07 0.49 -2.59
C VAL A 61 -6.37 -0.25 -2.90
N THR A 62 -6.57 -0.64 -4.15
CA THR A 62 -7.80 -1.33 -4.56
C THR A 62 -7.97 -2.65 -3.81
N THR A 63 -6.90 -3.43 -3.68
CA THR A 63 -6.95 -4.72 -2.97
C THR A 63 -7.21 -4.50 -1.48
N THR A 64 -6.58 -3.49 -0.88
CA THR A 64 -6.81 -3.16 0.53
C THR A 64 -8.28 -2.84 0.77
N ILE A 65 -8.89 -2.04 -0.07
CA ILE A 65 -10.30 -1.66 0.06
C ILE A 65 -11.20 -2.87 -0.18
N ARG A 66 -10.92 -3.67 -1.20
CA ARG A 66 -11.71 -4.86 -1.50
C ARG A 66 -11.66 -5.89 -0.38
N ARG A 67 -10.53 -6.01 0.28
CA ARG A 67 -10.31 -7.00 1.34
C ARG A 67 -10.32 -6.37 2.75
N LEU A 68 -10.90 -5.19 2.87
CA LEU A 68 -10.79 -4.41 4.10
C LEU A 68 -11.29 -5.17 5.34
N GLY A 69 -12.42 -5.85 5.21
CA GLY A 69 -12.96 -6.62 6.33
C GLY A 69 -12.03 -7.73 6.80
N GLN A 70 -11.46 -8.46 5.85
CA GLN A 70 -10.52 -9.55 6.16
C GLN A 70 -9.21 -9.00 6.76
N ILE A 71 -8.72 -7.90 6.21
CA ILE A 71 -7.49 -7.26 6.68
C ILE A 71 -7.69 -6.77 8.11
N ASP A 72 -8.79 -6.08 8.37
CA ASP A 72 -9.08 -5.55 9.71
C ASP A 72 -9.26 -6.67 10.74
N ASP A 73 -9.83 -7.79 10.33
CA ASP A 73 -9.96 -8.96 11.20
C ASP A 73 -8.60 -9.53 11.56
N LEU A 74 -7.70 -9.62 10.59
CA LEU A 74 -6.34 -10.10 10.84
C LEU A 74 -5.58 -9.18 11.79
N ILE A 75 -5.71 -7.88 11.60
CA ILE A 75 -5.07 -6.88 12.48
C ILE A 75 -5.61 -7.03 13.91
N LYS A 76 -6.92 -7.14 14.05
CA LYS A 76 -7.55 -7.30 15.35
C LYS A 76 -7.06 -8.54 16.07
N ARG A 77 -6.97 -9.66 15.38
CA ARG A 77 -6.48 -10.91 15.96
C ARG A 77 -5.02 -10.81 16.37
N ALA A 78 -4.20 -10.15 15.56
CA ALA A 78 -2.77 -10.02 15.84
C ALA A 78 -2.50 -9.04 16.99
N SER A 79 -3.28 -7.96 17.09
CA SER A 79 -3.06 -6.93 18.11
C SER A 79 -3.77 -7.22 19.43
N ALA A 80 -4.73 -8.14 19.43
CA ALA A 80 -5.55 -8.50 20.59
C ALA A 80 -6.30 -7.30 21.19
N LYS A 81 -6.57 -6.28 20.37
CA LYS A 81 -7.35 -5.10 20.80
C LYS A 81 -8.17 -4.59 19.64
N PRO A 82 -9.27 -3.82 19.91
CA PRO A 82 -10.07 -3.26 18.83
C PRO A 82 -9.25 -2.33 17.93
N ASN A 83 -9.51 -2.39 16.62
CA ASN A 83 -8.77 -1.56 15.67
C ASN A 83 -8.94 -0.06 15.92
N LYS A 84 -10.08 0.35 16.46
CA LYS A 84 -10.32 1.76 16.81
C LYS A 84 -9.35 2.29 17.87
N ASP A 85 -8.74 1.39 18.64
CA ASP A 85 -7.79 1.76 19.70
C ASP A 85 -6.35 1.83 19.18
N ILE A 86 -6.12 1.57 17.90
CA ILE A 86 -4.82 1.74 17.30
C ILE A 86 -4.56 3.22 17.04
N ASN A 87 -3.50 3.75 17.63
CA ASN A 87 -3.16 5.17 17.58
C ASN A 87 -1.71 5.35 17.15
N PRO A 88 -1.44 6.37 16.35
CA PRO A 88 -2.40 7.28 15.71
C PRO A 88 -3.21 6.57 14.63
N PRO A 89 -4.33 7.15 14.16
CA PRO A 89 -5.16 6.51 13.12
C PRO A 89 -4.40 6.16 11.85
N LYS A 90 -3.39 6.94 11.51
CA LYS A 90 -2.51 6.65 10.38
C LYS A 90 -1.85 5.28 10.51
N LEU A 91 -1.54 4.85 11.72
CA LEU A 91 -0.92 3.55 11.96
C LEU A 91 -1.81 2.40 11.49
N LEU A 92 -3.12 2.52 11.69
CA LEU A 92 -4.05 1.50 11.20
C LEU A 92 -3.99 1.38 9.68
N HIS A 93 -3.92 2.49 8.96
CA HIS A 93 -3.78 2.44 7.50
C HIS A 93 -2.44 1.84 7.07
N ILE A 94 -1.36 2.13 7.78
CA ILE A 94 -0.06 1.52 7.51
C ILE A 94 -0.14 0.01 7.69
N LEU A 95 -0.77 -0.44 8.76
CA LEU A 95 -0.96 -1.87 9.01
C LEU A 95 -1.84 -2.52 7.95
N ARG A 96 -2.90 -1.84 7.53
CA ARG A 96 -3.77 -2.33 6.46
C ARG A 96 -3.01 -2.57 5.17
N LEU A 97 -2.19 -1.59 4.77
CA LEU A 97 -1.37 -1.73 3.56
C LEU A 97 -0.33 -2.84 3.71
N GLY A 98 0.28 -2.95 4.88
CA GLY A 98 1.26 -4.00 5.15
C GLY A 98 0.66 -5.40 5.10
N VAL A 99 -0.50 -5.60 5.71
CA VAL A 99 -1.21 -6.89 5.66
C VAL A 99 -1.65 -7.20 4.23
N CYS A 100 -2.15 -6.20 3.52
CA CYS A 100 -2.53 -6.36 2.12
C CYS A 100 -1.35 -6.88 1.30
N GLN A 101 -0.19 -6.26 1.46
CA GLN A 101 0.99 -6.64 0.72
C GLN A 101 1.46 -8.05 1.04
N LEU A 102 1.42 -8.43 2.32
CA LEU A 102 1.91 -9.73 2.77
C LEU A 102 0.96 -10.89 2.44
N VAL A 103 -0.34 -10.65 2.47
CA VAL A 103 -1.32 -11.72 2.41
C VAL A 103 -2.09 -11.76 1.09
N PHE A 104 -2.47 -10.60 0.57
CA PHE A 104 -3.36 -10.52 -0.58
C PHE A 104 -2.72 -10.02 -1.85
N MET A 105 -1.60 -9.31 -1.75
CA MET A 105 -0.85 -9.03 -2.96
C MET A 105 -0.01 -10.23 -3.27
N ASP A 106 -0.30 -10.77 -4.43
CA ASP A 106 0.58 -11.70 -5.05
C ASP A 106 1.83 -10.90 -5.39
N VAL A 107 2.65 -10.61 -4.39
CA VAL A 107 4.04 -10.31 -4.64
C VAL A 107 4.46 -11.41 -5.56
N PRO A 108 4.81 -11.08 -6.78
CA PRO A 108 4.81 -12.09 -7.82
C PRO A 108 5.50 -13.32 -7.31
N ASN A 109 4.75 -14.39 -7.16
CA ASN A 109 5.30 -15.65 -6.77
C ASN A 109 6.53 -15.98 -7.61
N TYR A 110 6.52 -15.51 -8.87
CA TYR A 110 7.68 -15.69 -9.71
C TYR A 110 8.91 -14.90 -9.23
N ALA A 111 8.72 -13.68 -8.69
CA ALA A 111 9.84 -12.91 -8.18
C ALA A 111 10.38 -13.51 -6.89
N ALA A 112 9.52 -14.02 -6.03
CA ALA A 112 9.93 -14.71 -4.82
C ALA A 112 10.57 -16.05 -5.16
N VAL A 113 10.00 -16.79 -6.10
CA VAL A 113 10.53 -18.08 -6.53
C VAL A 113 11.84 -17.92 -7.27
N ASP A 114 11.92 -16.96 -8.18
CA ASP A 114 13.14 -16.71 -8.94
C ASP A 114 14.28 -16.25 -8.04
N SER A 115 14.00 -15.52 -6.99
CA SER A 115 15.05 -15.14 -6.04
C SER A 115 15.48 -16.30 -5.15
N MET A 116 14.69 -17.35 -5.05
CA MET A 116 15.03 -18.55 -4.28
C MET A 116 15.73 -19.60 -5.14
N VAL A 117 15.63 -19.48 -6.44
CA VAL A 117 16.29 -20.36 -7.39
C VAL A 117 17.54 -19.65 -7.96
#